data_a796c5a4671291149370e45e0777ffac
#
_entry.id   a796c5a4671291149370e45e0777ffac
#
_cell.length_a   1.000
_cell.length_b   1.000
_cell.length_c   1.000
_cell.angle_alpha   90.00
_cell.angle_beta   90.00
_cell.angle_gamma   90.00
#
_symmetry.space_group_name_H-M   'P 1'
#
loop_
_entity.id
_entity.type
_entity.pdbx_description
1 polymer ?
#
loop_
_entity_poly.entity_id
_entity_poly.type
_entity_poly.pdbx_seq_one_letter_code
_entity_poly.pdbx_strand_id
1 'polypeptide(L)'
;LTIFPFMAKAGYKNLICFSGARKGMDDETGMKNCKDALEKILPVAEKNGVIMVMELLNSKIDHKDYMCDRVEWGAELCKRISSENFKLLFDIYHMQIQEGDIIRNIRDYHQYIAHYHTGGIPGRHEINNTQ
;
A
#
# COMPACT_ATOMS: atom_id res chain seq x y z
N LEU A 1 18.28 -5.90 -3.33
CA LEU A 1 17.90 -4.89 -4.35
C LEU A 1 18.06 -5.38 -5.79
N THR A 2 18.39 -6.65 -6.00
CA THR A 2 18.56 -7.27 -7.33
C THR A 2 17.26 -7.44 -8.10
N ILE A 3 16.10 -7.38 -7.45
CA ILE A 3 14.79 -7.56 -8.08
C ILE A 3 14.45 -6.47 -9.12
N PHE A 4 14.82 -5.21 -8.87
CA PHE A 4 14.42 -4.08 -9.72
C PHE A 4 14.90 -4.19 -11.17
N PRO A 5 16.18 -4.53 -11.46
CA PRO A 5 16.62 -4.73 -12.84
C PRO A 5 15.89 -5.88 -13.56
N PHE A 6 15.55 -6.96 -12.84
CA PHE A 6 14.78 -8.06 -13.42
C PHE A 6 13.36 -7.64 -13.76
N MET A 7 12.70 -6.87 -12.89
CA MET A 7 11.37 -6.33 -13.15
C MET A 7 11.36 -5.41 -14.36
N ALA A 8 12.30 -4.47 -14.42
CA ALA A 8 12.44 -3.56 -15.56
C ALA A 8 12.63 -4.33 -16.87
N LYS A 9 13.51 -5.33 -16.87
CA LYS A 9 13.75 -6.19 -18.04
C LYS A 9 12.51 -7.00 -18.45
N ALA A 10 11.72 -7.45 -17.48
CA ALA A 10 10.50 -8.22 -17.72
C ALA A 10 9.28 -7.31 -18.02
N GLY A 11 9.42 -5.99 -17.94
CA GLY A 11 8.34 -5.04 -18.21
C GLY A 11 7.34 -4.86 -17.06
N TYR A 12 7.64 -5.37 -15.86
CA TYR A 12 6.81 -5.13 -14.66
C TYR A 12 7.13 -3.79 -14.02
N LYS A 13 6.08 -3.02 -13.72
CA LYS A 13 6.23 -1.66 -13.19
C LYS A 13 5.99 -1.55 -11.69
N ASN A 14 5.14 -2.39 -11.11
CA ASN A 14 4.75 -2.29 -9.71
C ASN A 14 5.37 -3.40 -8.88
N LEU A 15 6.02 -3.04 -7.77
CA LEU A 15 6.53 -3.97 -6.76
C LEU A 15 5.79 -3.76 -5.45
N ILE A 16 5.08 -4.78 -4.98
CA ILE A 16 4.33 -4.73 -3.72
C ILE A 16 5.30 -4.73 -2.55
N CYS A 17 5.03 -3.89 -1.56
CA CYS A 17 5.72 -3.87 -0.28
C CYS A 17 4.73 -3.73 0.87
N PHE A 18 5.21 -3.96 2.08
CA PHE A 18 4.40 -3.96 3.30
C PHE A 18 5.06 -3.10 4.38
N SER A 19 4.22 -2.44 5.19
CA SER A 19 4.69 -1.61 6.31
C SER A 19 5.21 -2.41 7.51
N GLY A 20 4.81 -3.68 7.61
CA GLY A 20 5.07 -4.49 8.79
C GLY A 20 4.08 -4.24 9.94
N ALA A 21 4.33 -4.91 11.06
CA ALA A 21 3.50 -4.86 12.26
C ALA A 21 3.86 -3.68 13.17
N ARG A 22 2.87 -3.16 13.88
CA ARG A 22 3.02 -2.05 14.85
C ARG A 22 3.94 -2.41 16.02
N LYS A 23 3.79 -3.60 16.58
CA LYS A 23 4.55 -4.05 17.77
C LYS A 23 4.53 -3.01 18.91
N GLY A 24 3.37 -2.39 19.13
CA GLY A 24 3.19 -1.35 20.14
C GLY A 24 3.67 0.06 19.74
N MET A 25 4.22 0.24 18.53
CA MET A 25 4.59 1.58 18.04
C MET A 25 3.36 2.41 17.72
N ASP A 26 3.45 3.71 17.94
CA ASP A 26 2.46 4.68 17.48
C ASP A 26 2.58 4.94 15.96
N ASP A 27 1.59 5.63 15.42
CA ASP A 27 1.51 5.94 14.00
C ASP A 27 2.71 6.75 13.50
N GLU A 28 3.21 7.70 14.29
CA GLU A 28 4.32 8.57 13.89
C GLU A 28 5.65 7.82 13.87
N THR A 29 5.89 6.97 14.86
CA THR A 29 7.08 6.11 14.91
C THR A 29 7.08 5.12 13.73
N GLY A 30 5.94 4.51 13.44
CA GLY A 30 5.78 3.62 12.29
C GLY A 30 5.99 4.34 10.96
N MET A 31 5.44 5.55 10.83
CA MET A 31 5.61 6.42 9.68
C MET A 31 7.08 6.75 9.41
N LYS A 32 7.79 7.17 10.46
CA LYS A 32 9.22 7.47 10.37
C LYS A 32 10.03 6.24 9.95
N ASN A 33 9.78 5.09 10.55
CA ASN A 33 10.51 3.87 10.24
C ASN A 33 10.29 3.41 8.79
N CYS A 34 9.06 3.48 8.29
CA CYS A 34 8.73 3.18 6.91
C CYS A 34 9.44 4.15 5.95
N LYS A 35 9.38 5.46 6.25
CA LYS A 35 10.03 6.49 5.44
C LYS A 35 11.55 6.24 5.36
N ASP A 36 12.21 6.08 6.50
CA ASP A 36 13.66 5.88 6.58
C ASP A 36 14.12 4.62 5.81
N ALA A 37 13.30 3.57 5.81
CA ALA A 37 13.58 2.34 5.06
C ALA A 37 13.37 2.53 3.55
N LEU A 38 12.27 3.15 3.15
CA LEU A 38 11.91 3.36 1.75
C LEU A 38 12.87 4.30 1.05
N GLU A 39 13.30 5.39 1.69
CA GLU A 39 14.27 6.34 1.12
C GLU A 39 15.62 5.69 0.75
N LYS A 40 15.99 4.60 1.39
CA LYS A 40 17.20 3.83 1.04
C LYS A 40 17.02 2.97 -0.22
N ILE A 41 15.79 2.62 -0.55
CA ILE A 41 15.45 1.69 -1.63
C ILE A 41 15.01 2.46 -2.88
N LEU A 42 14.28 3.55 -2.70
CA LEU A 42 13.68 4.33 -3.78
C LEU A 42 14.64 4.76 -4.89
N PRO A 43 15.88 5.19 -4.62
CA PRO A 43 16.80 5.54 -5.72
C PRO A 43 17.04 4.40 -6.71
N VAL A 44 17.00 3.15 -6.23
CA VAL A 44 17.14 1.97 -7.11
C VAL A 44 15.85 1.71 -7.88
N ALA A 45 14.68 1.88 -7.23
CA ALA A 45 13.37 1.77 -7.89
C ALA A 45 13.24 2.82 -9.02
N GLU A 46 13.55 4.06 -8.72
CA GLU A 46 13.52 5.19 -9.66
C GLU A 46 14.41 4.94 -10.88
N LYS A 47 15.68 4.54 -10.64
CA LYS A 47 16.63 4.21 -11.71
C LYS A 47 16.11 3.13 -12.67
N ASN A 48 15.28 2.22 -12.16
CA ASN A 48 14.73 1.08 -12.95
C ASN A 48 13.29 1.34 -13.42
N GLY A 49 12.70 2.50 -13.18
CA GLY A 49 11.32 2.83 -13.56
C GLY A 49 10.28 1.94 -12.87
N VAL A 50 10.58 1.46 -11.66
CA VAL A 50 9.68 0.61 -10.87
C VAL A 50 9.02 1.46 -9.79
N ILE A 51 7.71 1.30 -9.62
CA ILE A 51 6.93 1.92 -8.56
C ILE A 51 6.79 0.91 -7.42
N MET A 52 7.22 1.29 -6.23
CA MET A 52 6.92 0.53 -5.02
C MET A 52 5.50 0.86 -4.57
N VAL A 53 4.65 -0.16 -4.44
CA VAL A 53 3.27 0.01 -4.01
C VAL A 53 3.07 -0.66 -2.65
N MET A 54 2.82 0.16 -1.63
CA MET A 54 2.53 -0.34 -0.28
C MET A 54 1.09 -0.79 -0.20
N GLU A 55 0.87 -2.06 0.12
CA GLU A 55 -0.47 -2.61 0.22
C GLU A 55 -1.14 -2.21 1.53
N LEU A 56 -2.36 -1.69 1.40
CA LEU A 56 -3.26 -1.42 2.51
C LEU A 56 -3.95 -2.73 2.92
N LEU A 57 -3.73 -3.16 4.16
CA LEU A 57 -4.32 -4.40 4.69
C LEU A 57 -5.22 -4.09 5.90
N ASN A 58 -6.27 -4.89 6.09
CA ASN A 58 -7.11 -4.75 7.26
C ASN A 58 -6.44 -5.37 8.51
N SER A 59 -6.43 -4.62 9.61
CA SER A 59 -5.98 -5.09 10.91
C SER A 59 -7.13 -5.65 11.76
N LYS A 60 -8.38 -5.44 11.37
CA LYS A 60 -9.56 -5.90 12.11
C LYS A 60 -9.69 -7.41 12.14
N ILE A 61 -9.44 -8.07 11.01
CA ILE A 61 -9.68 -9.50 10.83
C ILE A 61 -8.39 -10.24 10.45
N ASP A 62 -7.81 -9.92 9.27
CA ASP A 62 -6.83 -10.79 8.62
C ASP A 62 -5.39 -10.54 9.04
N HIS A 63 -5.00 -9.28 9.26
CA HIS A 63 -3.62 -8.88 9.51
C HIS A 63 -3.49 -8.09 10.82
N LYS A 64 -3.78 -8.76 11.94
CA LYS A 64 -3.67 -8.14 13.26
C LYS A 64 -2.34 -7.41 13.41
N ASP A 65 -2.41 -6.20 13.99
CA ASP A 65 -1.23 -5.38 14.26
C ASP A 65 -0.53 -4.77 13.02
N TYR A 66 -1.11 -4.88 11.82
CA TYR A 66 -0.53 -4.25 10.62
C TYR A 66 -0.51 -2.72 10.73
N MET A 67 0.59 -2.06 10.32
CA MET A 67 0.76 -0.62 10.51
C MET A 67 -0.06 0.20 9.50
N CYS A 68 0.05 -0.08 8.21
CA CYS A 68 -0.61 0.66 7.13
C CYS A 68 -2.02 0.13 6.88
N ASP A 69 -2.88 0.25 7.87
CA ASP A 69 -4.25 -0.28 7.84
C ASP A 69 -5.32 0.76 7.49
N ARG A 70 -4.92 2.01 7.20
CA ARG A 70 -5.81 3.11 6.81
C ARG A 70 -5.25 3.86 5.62
N VAL A 71 -6.13 4.23 4.69
CA VAL A 71 -5.74 4.95 3.48
C VAL A 71 -5.12 6.31 3.78
N GLU A 72 -5.64 7.03 4.78
CA GLU A 72 -5.10 8.32 5.21
C GLU A 72 -3.64 8.20 5.68
N TRP A 73 -3.32 7.19 6.47
CA TRP A 73 -1.96 6.94 6.94
C TRP A 73 -1.01 6.65 5.76
N GLY A 74 -1.45 5.81 4.82
CA GLY A 74 -0.66 5.51 3.63
C GLY A 74 -0.44 6.74 2.74
N ALA A 75 -1.49 7.56 2.54
CA ALA A 75 -1.39 8.80 1.78
C ALA A 75 -0.44 9.81 2.43
N GLU A 76 -0.45 9.91 3.75
CA GLU A 76 0.49 10.76 4.48
C GLU A 76 1.94 10.27 4.30
N LEU A 77 2.19 8.97 4.31
CA LEU A 77 3.50 8.42 4.00
C LEU A 77 3.96 8.79 2.58
N CYS A 78 3.05 8.70 1.59
CA CYS A 78 3.34 9.14 0.22
C CYS A 78 3.74 10.61 0.16
N LYS A 79 3.02 11.49 0.87
CA LYS A 79 3.34 12.92 0.96
C LYS A 79 4.72 13.17 1.53
N ARG A 80 5.06 12.49 2.64
CA ARG A 80 6.36 12.67 3.32
C ARG A 80 7.54 12.14 2.51
N ILE A 81 7.34 11.10 1.72
CA ILE A 81 8.35 10.54 0.82
C ILE A 81 8.50 11.42 -0.42
N SER A 82 7.40 11.92 -0.96
CA SER A 82 7.35 12.82 -2.12
C SER A 82 8.06 12.27 -3.37
N SER A 83 7.90 10.97 -3.66
CA SER A 83 8.42 10.31 -4.87
C SER A 83 7.28 9.69 -5.67
N GLU A 84 7.32 9.88 -6.99
CA GLU A 84 6.37 9.24 -7.91
C GLU A 84 6.59 7.73 -8.01
N ASN A 85 7.71 7.22 -7.53
CA ASN A 85 8.03 5.79 -7.49
C ASN A 85 7.64 5.12 -6.16
N PHE A 86 6.89 5.83 -5.29
CA PHE A 86 6.23 5.26 -4.13
C PHE A 86 4.76 5.65 -4.10
N LYS A 87 3.89 4.66 -4.15
CA LYS A 87 2.44 4.83 -4.15
C LYS A 87 1.79 3.75 -3.26
N LEU A 88 0.47 3.74 -3.22
CA LEU A 88 -0.33 2.73 -2.51
C LEU A 88 -0.87 1.69 -3.49
N LEU A 89 -1.02 0.49 -2.98
CA LEU A 89 -1.92 -0.52 -3.51
C LEU A 89 -3.19 -0.50 -2.65
N PHE A 90 -4.30 -0.11 -3.24
CA PHE A 90 -5.60 -0.09 -2.59
C PHE A 90 -6.31 -1.42 -2.81
N ASP A 91 -6.29 -2.30 -1.83
CA ASP A 91 -7.04 -3.56 -1.86
C ASP A 91 -8.47 -3.32 -1.36
N ILE A 92 -9.43 -3.38 -2.26
CA ILE A 92 -10.85 -3.13 -1.96
C ILE A 92 -11.38 -4.10 -0.91
N TYR A 93 -10.97 -5.37 -0.96
CA TYR A 93 -11.35 -6.34 0.07
C TYR A 93 -10.91 -5.88 1.46
N HIS A 94 -9.63 -5.51 1.60
CA HIS A 94 -9.10 -5.07 2.89
C HIS A 94 -9.70 -3.75 3.35
N MET A 95 -9.82 -2.78 2.47
CA MET A 95 -10.31 -1.44 2.85
C MET A 95 -11.80 -1.43 3.14
N GLN A 96 -12.59 -2.26 2.50
CA GLN A 96 -14.01 -2.40 2.84
C GLN A 96 -14.20 -2.96 4.27
N ILE A 97 -13.38 -3.93 4.68
CA ILE A 97 -13.39 -4.47 6.04
C ILE A 97 -12.92 -3.41 7.04
N GLN A 98 -11.85 -2.70 6.71
CA GLN A 98 -11.17 -1.79 7.64
C GLN A 98 -11.88 -0.45 7.80
N GLU A 99 -12.26 0.18 6.71
CA GLU A 99 -12.78 1.55 6.72
C GLU A 99 -14.17 1.69 6.11
N GLY A 100 -14.47 0.90 5.08
CA GLY A 100 -15.67 1.09 4.26
C GLY A 100 -15.55 2.34 3.38
N ASP A 101 -16.70 2.89 2.95
CA ASP A 101 -16.79 4.11 2.15
C ASP A 101 -15.79 4.17 0.96
N ILE A 102 -15.70 3.05 0.26
CA ILE A 102 -14.67 2.79 -0.77
C ILE A 102 -14.65 3.86 -1.86
N ILE A 103 -15.83 4.28 -2.33
CA ILE A 103 -15.94 5.26 -3.44
C ILE A 103 -15.34 6.61 -3.02
N ARG A 104 -15.62 7.08 -1.81
CA ARG A 104 -15.07 8.34 -1.30
C ARG A 104 -13.58 8.23 -1.07
N ASN A 105 -13.11 7.16 -0.43
CA ASN A 105 -11.70 6.93 -0.19
C ASN A 105 -10.90 6.90 -1.49
N ILE A 106 -11.38 6.20 -2.53
CA ILE A 106 -10.73 6.20 -3.83
C ILE A 106 -10.72 7.60 -4.44
N ARG A 107 -11.84 8.33 -4.40
CA ARG A 107 -11.94 9.69 -4.95
C ARG A 107 -10.97 10.66 -4.29
N ASP A 108 -10.86 10.61 -2.97
CA ASP A 108 -10.07 11.57 -2.19
C ASP A 108 -8.57 11.26 -2.26
N TYR A 109 -8.20 9.98 -2.41
CA TYR A 109 -6.80 9.53 -2.35
C TYR A 109 -6.24 8.96 -3.65
N HIS A 110 -7.00 8.98 -4.78
CA HIS A 110 -6.58 8.35 -6.04
C HIS A 110 -5.19 8.77 -6.54
N GLN A 111 -4.77 10.00 -6.27
CA GLN A 111 -3.45 10.52 -6.67
C GLN A 111 -2.27 9.76 -6.00
N TYR A 112 -2.54 9.09 -4.88
CA TYR A 112 -1.55 8.27 -4.16
C TYR A 112 -1.63 6.79 -4.51
N ILE A 113 -2.63 6.36 -5.29
CA ILE A 113 -2.88 4.96 -5.62
C ILE A 113 -2.36 4.65 -7.02
N ALA A 114 -1.51 3.63 -7.14
CA ALA A 114 -0.99 3.16 -8.43
C ALA A 114 -1.49 1.76 -8.81
N HIS A 115 -2.07 1.01 -7.88
CA HIS A 115 -2.56 -0.33 -8.14
C HIS A 115 -3.77 -0.66 -7.27
N TYR A 116 -4.65 -1.54 -7.77
CA TYR A 116 -5.85 -2.00 -7.06
C TYR A 116 -5.88 -3.52 -7.01
N HIS A 117 -6.26 -4.07 -5.86
CA HIS A 117 -6.72 -5.43 -5.72
C HIS A 117 -8.21 -5.44 -5.42
N THR A 118 -8.90 -6.52 -5.79
CA THR A 118 -10.33 -6.70 -5.54
C THR A 118 -10.61 -8.09 -4.98
N GLY A 119 -11.63 -8.17 -4.16
CA GLY A 119 -12.18 -9.41 -3.64
C GLY A 119 -13.48 -9.12 -2.96
N GLY A 120 -14.43 -10.05 -3.03
CA GLY A 120 -15.74 -9.90 -2.41
C GLY A 120 -15.69 -10.18 -0.92
N ILE A 121 -16.47 -9.43 -0.16
CA ILE A 121 -16.64 -9.67 1.28
C ILE A 121 -18.02 -10.18 1.60
N PRO A 122 -18.12 -10.98 2.69
CA PRO A 122 -17.06 -11.32 3.67
C PRO A 122 -16.13 -12.46 3.26
N GLY A 123 -16.44 -13.25 2.25
CA GLY A 123 -15.77 -14.52 1.96
C GLY A 123 -14.51 -14.47 1.11
N ARG A 124 -14.07 -13.28 0.69
CA ARG A 124 -12.93 -13.08 -0.24
C ARG A 124 -13.05 -13.87 -1.54
N HIS A 125 -14.27 -13.91 -2.09
CA HIS A 125 -14.61 -14.57 -3.35
C HIS A 125 -14.74 -13.57 -4.50
N GLU A 126 -15.35 -14.03 -5.60
CA GLU A 126 -15.75 -13.15 -6.70
C GLU A 126 -16.61 -11.99 -6.19
N ILE A 127 -16.49 -10.86 -6.86
CA ILE A 127 -17.21 -9.61 -6.46
C ILE A 127 -18.71 -9.65 -6.74
N ASN A 128 -19.21 -10.70 -7.36
CA ASN A 128 -20.63 -10.91 -7.59
C ASN A 128 -21.33 -11.25 -6.26
N ASN A 129 -22.44 -10.59 -5.97
CA ASN A 129 -23.22 -10.78 -4.75
C ASN A 129 -22.45 -10.48 -3.44
N THR A 130 -21.59 -9.49 -3.45
CA THR A 130 -20.85 -9.01 -2.27
C THR A 130 -21.35 -7.64 -1.81
N GLN A 131 -20.87 -7.21 -0.65
CA GLN A 131 -21.14 -5.87 -0.13
C GLN A 131 -20.31 -4.81 -0.83
#